data_302fcb1dde822f4fb2317f84818efb0b
#
_entry.id   302fcb1dde822f4fb2317f84818efb0b
#
_cell.length_a   1.000
_cell.length_b   1.000
_cell.length_c   1.000
_cell.angle_alpha   90.00
_cell.angle_beta   90.00
_cell.angle_gamma   90.00
#
_symmetry.space_group_name_H-M   'P 1'
#
loop_
_entity.id
_entity.type
_entity.pdbx_description
1 polymer ?
#
loop_
_entity_poly.entity_id
_entity_poly.type
_entity_poly.pdbx_seq_one_letter_code
_entity_poly.pdbx_strand_id
1 'polypeptide(L)'
;SIKKQTAHYVDCFTTVSDITAVECKELLDKPVDAVLPNGFEDDFVPKAALFTKKRNAARKRLLRIAEALTGSKLDDNTLIVSTSGRYEFRNKGIDVFIEAINKLRHDEELQRDVVAFIEVPGWVARPRTDLQERLATNKTYDTALFLPLVTHELHNMDADCVLNMARHLGIANAPTDKVKLIFIPCYLNGDDGIVNMSYYDVVLGNDLCVYPSYYEPWGYTPLESIAFKVPCITTDLAGFGLWANRLKGKFCEITDGVKVIHRTDNNYFEVADSIKQTIKEYAAMDKKTAEKCRANAQKLSKKALWREFIQAYKTAYDIAIKNRDVRLRERE
;
A
#
# COMPACT_ATOMS: atom_id res chain seq x y z
N SER A 1 8.52 -20.47 -26.18
CA SER A 1 8.72 -19.00 -26.21
C SER A 1 10.19 -18.66 -26.01
N ILE A 2 10.62 -17.47 -26.42
CA ILE A 2 11.99 -16.97 -26.18
C ILE A 2 12.33 -17.02 -24.69
N LYS A 3 11.42 -16.57 -23.82
CA LYS A 3 11.62 -16.60 -22.36
C LYS A 3 11.92 -18.01 -21.83
N LYS A 4 11.19 -19.03 -22.31
CA LYS A 4 11.42 -20.42 -21.92
C LYS A 4 12.81 -20.90 -22.35
N GLN A 5 13.20 -20.65 -23.60
CA GLN A 5 14.52 -21.01 -24.10
C GLN A 5 15.63 -20.30 -23.31
N THR A 6 15.52 -18.98 -23.09
CA THR A 6 16.49 -18.23 -22.31
C THR A 6 16.65 -18.81 -20.92
N ALA A 7 15.56 -19.15 -20.22
CA ALA A 7 15.61 -19.75 -18.89
C ALA A 7 16.41 -21.07 -18.86
N HIS A 8 16.31 -21.87 -19.93
CA HIS A 8 17.03 -23.15 -20.02
C HIS A 8 18.51 -23.03 -20.43
N TYR A 9 18.91 -21.90 -21.05
CA TYR A 9 20.29 -21.72 -21.54
C TYR A 9 21.18 -20.84 -20.65
N VAL A 10 20.61 -20.11 -19.70
CA VAL A 10 21.41 -19.29 -18.77
C VAL A 10 22.10 -20.14 -17.71
N ASP A 11 23.26 -19.69 -17.27
CA ASP A 11 24.05 -20.39 -16.25
C ASP A 11 23.49 -20.26 -14.83
N CYS A 12 22.64 -19.25 -14.58
CA CYS A 12 21.84 -19.12 -13.37
C CYS A 12 20.52 -18.43 -13.70
N PHE A 13 19.41 -19.12 -13.44
CA PHE A 13 18.06 -18.60 -13.66
C PHE A 13 17.47 -18.13 -12.34
N THR A 14 17.09 -16.86 -12.25
CA THR A 14 16.65 -16.23 -11.00
C THR A 14 15.31 -15.53 -11.16
N THR A 15 14.63 -15.30 -10.03
CA THR A 15 13.40 -14.51 -9.95
C THR A 15 13.32 -13.74 -8.63
N VAL A 16 12.34 -12.83 -8.50
CA VAL A 16 12.28 -11.86 -7.40
C VAL A 16 11.65 -12.41 -6.11
N SER A 17 10.84 -13.47 -6.18
CA SER A 17 10.08 -13.97 -5.03
C SER A 17 9.70 -15.44 -5.16
N ASP A 18 9.26 -16.02 -4.04
CA ASP A 18 8.81 -17.42 -4.03
C ASP A 18 7.57 -17.63 -4.89
N ILE A 19 6.63 -16.65 -4.95
CA ILE A 19 5.45 -16.76 -5.81
C ILE A 19 5.84 -16.80 -7.29
N THR A 20 6.76 -15.93 -7.71
CA THR A 20 7.24 -15.93 -9.10
C THR A 20 8.12 -17.16 -9.41
N ALA A 21 8.75 -17.77 -8.40
CA ALA A 21 9.50 -19.02 -8.58
C ALA A 21 8.56 -20.20 -8.92
N VAL A 22 7.39 -20.27 -8.29
CA VAL A 22 6.36 -21.26 -8.64
C VAL A 22 5.90 -21.05 -10.09
N GLU A 23 5.61 -19.82 -10.48
CA GLU A 23 5.20 -19.50 -11.86
C GLU A 23 6.28 -19.83 -12.89
N CYS A 24 7.54 -19.54 -12.60
CA CYS A 24 8.66 -19.89 -13.48
C CYS A 24 8.71 -21.40 -13.73
N LYS A 25 8.56 -22.20 -12.68
CA LYS A 25 8.54 -23.66 -12.79
C LYS A 25 7.38 -24.14 -13.67
N GLU A 26 6.17 -23.64 -13.45
CA GLU A 26 4.97 -24.06 -14.17
C GLU A 26 4.92 -23.55 -15.62
N LEU A 27 5.28 -22.28 -15.86
CA LEU A 27 5.15 -21.66 -17.17
C LEU A 27 6.37 -21.86 -18.08
N LEU A 28 7.55 -22.04 -17.50
CA LEU A 28 8.81 -22.16 -18.24
C LEU A 28 9.40 -23.57 -18.16
N ASP A 29 8.76 -24.52 -17.45
CA ASP A 29 9.24 -25.88 -17.19
C ASP A 29 10.67 -25.90 -16.61
N LYS A 30 11.01 -24.90 -15.83
CA LYS A 30 12.31 -24.80 -15.17
C LYS A 30 12.19 -24.13 -13.80
N PRO A 31 12.59 -24.82 -12.72
CA PRO A 31 12.73 -24.18 -11.42
C PRO A 31 13.85 -23.13 -11.47
N VAL A 32 13.71 -22.09 -10.66
CA VAL A 32 14.76 -21.08 -10.51
C VAL A 32 15.93 -21.64 -9.68
N ASP A 33 17.14 -21.20 -10.00
CA ASP A 33 18.35 -21.57 -9.25
C ASP A 33 18.47 -20.73 -7.96
N ALA A 34 17.93 -19.49 -7.96
CA ALA A 34 17.89 -18.64 -6.78
C ALA A 34 16.73 -17.63 -6.83
N VAL A 35 16.21 -17.28 -5.65
CA VAL A 35 15.25 -16.18 -5.44
C VAL A 35 16.02 -14.96 -4.95
N LEU A 36 15.93 -13.86 -5.67
CA LEU A 36 16.65 -12.62 -5.44
C LEU A 36 15.68 -11.49 -5.12
N PRO A 37 15.29 -11.29 -3.85
CA PRO A 37 14.38 -10.22 -3.47
C PRO A 37 14.96 -8.84 -3.83
N ASN A 38 14.08 -7.92 -4.19
CA ASN A 38 14.48 -6.54 -4.46
C ASN A 38 14.71 -5.78 -3.16
N GLY A 39 15.94 -5.33 -2.97
CA GLY A 39 16.28 -4.43 -1.87
C GLY A 39 15.85 -2.99 -2.15
N PHE A 40 16.00 -2.15 -1.14
CA PHE A 40 15.83 -0.71 -1.25
C PHE A 40 16.86 0.01 -0.36
N GLU A 41 16.99 1.31 -0.55
CA GLU A 41 17.74 2.18 0.35
C GLU A 41 16.75 2.98 1.21
N ASP A 42 17.13 3.34 2.41
CA ASP A 42 16.26 4.07 3.34
C ASP A 42 16.77 5.48 3.69
N ASP A 43 17.67 6.01 2.88
CA ASP A 43 18.23 7.35 2.98
C ASP A 43 17.20 8.47 2.74
N PHE A 44 16.15 8.15 1.99
CA PHE A 44 15.01 9.05 1.76
C PHE A 44 14.07 9.19 2.97
N VAL A 45 14.20 8.35 4.00
CA VAL A 45 13.36 8.42 5.21
C VAL A 45 13.86 9.55 6.12
N PRO A 46 13.06 10.57 6.43
CA PRO A 46 13.47 11.66 7.31
C PRO A 46 13.84 11.16 8.71
N LYS A 47 14.80 11.81 9.34
CA LYS A 47 15.29 11.42 10.68
C LYS A 47 14.76 12.35 11.77
N ALA A 48 14.59 11.80 12.98
CA ALA A 48 14.32 12.54 14.23
C ALA A 48 13.22 13.61 14.11
N ALA A 49 13.56 14.87 14.44
CA ALA A 49 12.62 16.00 14.47
C ALA A 49 12.01 16.30 13.10
N LEU A 50 12.77 16.11 12.00
CA LEU A 50 12.25 16.30 10.66
C LEU A 50 11.14 15.28 10.32
N PHE A 51 11.28 14.03 10.76
CA PHE A 51 10.26 13.00 10.60
C PHE A 51 8.94 13.43 11.26
N THR A 52 9.00 13.84 12.52
CA THR A 52 7.82 14.28 13.26
C THR A 52 7.18 15.51 12.62
N LYS A 53 7.99 16.50 12.22
CA LYS A 53 7.50 17.71 11.55
C LYS A 53 6.76 17.37 10.25
N LYS A 54 7.36 16.55 9.38
CA LYS A 54 6.76 16.14 8.10
C LYS A 54 5.48 15.31 8.31
N ARG A 55 5.51 14.35 9.27
CA ARG A 55 4.32 13.56 9.62
C ARG A 55 3.16 14.44 10.04
N ASN A 56 3.40 15.39 10.96
CA ASN A 56 2.35 16.28 11.47
C ASN A 56 1.80 17.17 10.35
N ALA A 57 2.67 17.68 9.47
CA ALA A 57 2.26 18.49 8.31
C ALA A 57 1.38 17.68 7.33
N ALA A 58 1.78 16.42 7.03
CA ALA A 58 1.02 15.55 6.15
C ALA A 58 -0.35 15.19 6.75
N ARG A 59 -0.41 14.77 8.02
CA ARG A 59 -1.68 14.50 8.71
C ARG A 59 -2.62 15.70 8.66
N LYS A 60 -2.11 16.89 9.04
CA LYS A 60 -2.88 18.13 9.00
C LYS A 60 -3.43 18.40 7.61
N ARG A 61 -2.63 18.20 6.56
CA ARG A 61 -3.07 18.40 5.18
C ARG A 61 -4.15 17.41 4.76
N LEU A 62 -3.96 16.12 5.04
CA LEU A 62 -4.93 15.08 4.69
C LEU A 62 -6.26 15.27 5.43
N LEU A 63 -6.23 15.54 6.73
CA LEU A 63 -7.44 15.83 7.50
C LEU A 63 -8.14 17.09 6.98
N ARG A 64 -7.38 18.14 6.65
CA ARG A 64 -7.95 19.37 6.10
C ARG A 64 -8.65 19.14 4.74
N ILE A 65 -8.08 18.29 3.88
CA ILE A 65 -8.72 17.91 2.61
C ILE A 65 -10.02 17.15 2.89
N ALA A 66 -10.02 16.21 3.82
CA ALA A 66 -11.20 15.44 4.19
C ALA A 66 -12.30 16.35 4.76
N GLU A 67 -11.97 17.26 5.68
CA GLU A 67 -12.93 18.26 6.22
C GLU A 67 -13.50 19.16 5.14
N ALA A 68 -12.65 19.67 4.25
CA ALA A 68 -13.08 20.56 3.17
C ALA A 68 -14.01 19.85 2.16
N LEU A 69 -13.78 18.56 1.89
CA LEU A 69 -14.64 17.75 1.02
C LEU A 69 -15.97 17.41 1.67
N THR A 70 -15.93 16.91 2.90
CA THR A 70 -17.06 16.23 3.54
C THR A 70 -17.86 17.11 4.48
N GLY A 71 -17.35 18.28 4.86
CA GLY A 71 -17.96 19.13 5.88
C GLY A 71 -17.90 18.56 7.29
N SER A 72 -17.06 17.55 7.51
CA SER A 72 -16.89 16.92 8.83
C SER A 72 -15.93 17.72 9.69
N LYS A 73 -16.03 17.56 11.01
CA LYS A 73 -15.02 18.00 11.97
C LYS A 73 -14.19 16.79 12.37
N LEU A 74 -12.92 16.82 12.02
CA LEU A 74 -11.97 15.75 12.31
C LEU A 74 -10.91 16.26 13.30
N ASP A 75 -10.43 15.39 14.14
CA ASP A 75 -9.42 15.72 15.15
C ASP A 75 -8.13 14.90 14.96
N ASP A 76 -7.13 15.17 15.77
CA ASP A 76 -5.84 14.46 15.74
C ASP A 76 -5.98 12.98 16.11
N ASN A 77 -7.09 12.55 16.71
CA ASN A 77 -7.40 11.16 17.01
C ASN A 77 -7.97 10.40 15.80
N THR A 78 -8.40 11.10 14.75
CA THR A 78 -8.89 10.47 13.52
C THR A 78 -7.83 9.57 12.91
N LEU A 79 -8.20 8.32 12.61
CA LEU A 79 -7.31 7.35 11.98
C LEU A 79 -7.22 7.62 10.48
N ILE A 80 -6.02 7.74 9.95
CA ILE A 80 -5.77 7.89 8.53
C ILE A 80 -5.27 6.57 7.97
N VAL A 81 -6.03 5.99 7.04
CA VAL A 81 -5.73 4.73 6.37
C VAL A 81 -5.61 4.98 4.87
N SER A 82 -4.65 4.39 4.18
CA SER A 82 -4.55 4.56 2.73
C SER A 82 -4.22 3.26 1.98
N THR A 83 -4.55 3.26 0.70
CA THR A 83 -3.99 2.36 -0.31
C THR A 83 -3.41 3.19 -1.43
N SER A 84 -2.28 2.75 -1.99
CA SER A 84 -1.57 3.49 -3.04
C SER A 84 -0.90 2.53 -4.03
N GLY A 85 -0.56 3.05 -5.21
CA GLY A 85 0.11 2.29 -6.25
C GLY A 85 -0.44 2.59 -7.64
N ARG A 86 -0.29 1.66 -8.59
CA ARG A 86 -0.87 1.76 -9.93
C ARG A 86 -2.38 1.53 -9.88
N TYR A 87 -3.11 2.20 -10.76
CA TYR A 87 -4.57 2.02 -10.87
C TYR A 87 -4.91 0.70 -11.57
N GLU A 88 -4.64 -0.41 -10.91
CA GLU A 88 -5.04 -1.75 -11.31
C GLU A 88 -6.13 -2.23 -10.34
N PHE A 89 -7.38 -1.85 -10.62
CA PHE A 89 -8.51 -1.89 -9.68
C PHE A 89 -8.65 -3.22 -8.93
N ARG A 90 -8.61 -4.36 -9.65
CA ARG A 90 -8.70 -5.70 -9.04
C ARG A 90 -7.34 -6.25 -8.62
N ASN A 91 -6.32 -6.09 -9.47
CA ASN A 91 -5.02 -6.68 -9.21
C ASN A 91 -4.35 -6.08 -7.98
N LYS A 92 -4.48 -4.77 -7.77
CA LYS A 92 -3.98 -4.10 -6.55
C LYS A 92 -4.94 -4.19 -5.36
N GLY A 93 -6.12 -4.81 -5.55
CA GLY A 93 -7.10 -5.01 -4.49
C GLY A 93 -7.79 -3.73 -4.04
N ILE A 94 -7.88 -2.73 -4.93
CA ILE A 94 -8.60 -1.47 -4.63
C ILE A 94 -10.07 -1.79 -4.34
N ASP A 95 -10.65 -2.71 -5.08
CA ASP A 95 -12.02 -3.21 -4.89
C ASP A 95 -12.22 -3.82 -3.49
N VAL A 96 -11.35 -4.70 -3.05
CA VAL A 96 -11.47 -5.34 -1.73
C VAL A 96 -11.17 -4.35 -0.60
N PHE A 97 -10.34 -3.34 -0.83
CA PHE A 97 -10.15 -2.23 0.11
C PHE A 97 -11.44 -1.42 0.27
N ILE A 98 -12.09 -1.02 -0.83
CA ILE A 98 -13.37 -0.29 -0.80
C ILE A 98 -14.44 -1.13 -0.08
N GLU A 99 -14.52 -2.44 -0.35
CA GLU A 99 -15.45 -3.35 0.35
C GLU A 99 -15.17 -3.39 1.87
N ALA A 100 -13.90 -3.47 2.27
CA ALA A 100 -13.51 -3.44 3.68
C ALA A 100 -13.93 -2.12 4.37
N ILE A 101 -13.73 -0.98 3.70
CA ILE A 101 -14.15 0.33 4.19
C ILE A 101 -15.68 0.43 4.26
N ASN A 102 -16.41 -0.12 3.27
CA ASN A 102 -17.85 -0.21 3.31
C ASN A 102 -18.34 -1.02 4.52
N LYS A 103 -17.75 -2.18 4.79
CA LYS A 103 -18.07 -2.98 5.98
C LYS A 103 -17.74 -2.25 7.29
N LEU A 104 -16.62 -1.50 7.32
CA LEU A 104 -16.18 -0.73 8.49
C LEU A 104 -17.16 0.40 8.84
N ARG A 105 -17.73 1.10 7.84
CA ARG A 105 -18.66 2.20 8.07
C ARG A 105 -19.99 1.77 8.75
N HIS A 106 -20.30 0.47 8.68
CA HIS A 106 -21.47 -0.12 9.35
C HIS A 106 -21.12 -0.75 10.70
N ASP A 107 -19.89 -0.62 11.19
CA ASP A 107 -19.44 -1.17 12.46
C ASP A 107 -19.68 -0.18 13.61
N GLU A 108 -20.73 -0.43 14.41
CA GLU A 108 -21.13 0.45 15.50
C GLU A 108 -20.11 0.50 16.65
N GLU A 109 -19.24 -0.52 16.75
CA GLU A 109 -18.21 -0.60 17.79
C GLU A 109 -16.89 0.13 17.43
N LEU A 110 -16.84 0.77 16.26
CA LEU A 110 -15.65 1.51 15.85
C LEU A 110 -15.35 2.65 16.83
N GLN A 111 -14.14 2.64 17.39
CA GLN A 111 -13.75 3.55 18.47
C GLN A 111 -13.34 4.95 18.02
N ARG A 112 -12.96 5.11 16.75
CA ARG A 112 -12.39 6.36 16.21
C ARG A 112 -12.98 6.65 14.84
N ASP A 113 -13.02 7.92 14.47
CA ASP A 113 -13.27 8.29 13.08
C ASP A 113 -12.13 7.81 12.19
N VAL A 114 -12.47 7.38 10.98
CA VAL A 114 -11.52 6.88 9.99
C VAL A 114 -11.66 7.63 8.69
N VAL A 115 -10.55 8.13 8.15
CA VAL A 115 -10.47 8.63 6.78
C VAL A 115 -9.62 7.67 5.97
N ALA A 116 -10.23 7.06 4.99
CA ALA A 116 -9.59 6.12 4.07
C ALA A 116 -9.30 6.82 2.74
N PHE A 117 -8.03 6.84 2.33
CA PHE A 117 -7.60 7.43 1.06
C PHE A 117 -7.25 6.35 0.04
N ILE A 118 -7.67 6.56 -1.20
CA ILE A 118 -7.20 5.80 -2.37
C ILE A 118 -6.31 6.73 -3.18
N GLU A 119 -5.01 6.47 -3.14
CA GLU A 119 -3.95 7.32 -3.71
C GLU A 119 -3.38 6.64 -4.97
N VAL A 120 -4.17 6.60 -6.04
CA VAL A 120 -3.78 5.95 -7.30
C VAL A 120 -4.03 6.87 -8.48
N PRO A 121 -3.07 7.04 -9.41
CA PRO A 121 -3.24 7.98 -10.53
C PRO A 121 -4.29 7.46 -11.53
N GLY A 122 -5.43 8.17 -11.59
CA GLY A 122 -6.49 7.96 -12.56
C GLY A 122 -6.33 8.83 -13.81
N TRP A 123 -7.38 8.90 -14.63
CA TRP A 123 -7.40 9.76 -15.81
C TRP A 123 -7.82 11.19 -15.44
N VAL A 124 -6.92 11.89 -14.76
CA VAL A 124 -7.16 13.23 -14.20
C VAL A 124 -7.34 14.27 -15.29
N ALA A 125 -8.38 15.09 -15.16
CA ALA A 125 -8.60 16.27 -15.96
C ALA A 125 -7.99 17.52 -15.31
N ARG A 126 -8.34 17.77 -14.03
CA ARG A 126 -7.85 18.93 -13.26
C ARG A 126 -8.17 18.79 -11.76
N PRO A 127 -7.50 19.56 -10.88
CA PRO A 127 -7.92 19.69 -9.50
C PRO A 127 -9.30 20.38 -9.42
N ARG A 128 -10.11 20.01 -8.44
CA ARG A 128 -11.43 20.59 -8.23
C ARG A 128 -11.33 22.02 -7.69
N THR A 129 -11.92 22.97 -8.42
CA THR A 129 -11.91 24.39 -8.07
C THR A 129 -12.66 24.67 -6.76
N ASP A 130 -13.83 24.04 -6.55
CA ASP A 130 -14.62 24.20 -5.33
C ASP A 130 -13.87 23.72 -4.08
N LEU A 131 -13.09 22.65 -4.19
CA LEU A 131 -12.23 22.17 -3.12
C LEU A 131 -11.04 23.12 -2.89
N GLN A 132 -10.41 23.61 -3.96
CA GLN A 132 -9.32 24.59 -3.86
C GLN A 132 -9.78 25.86 -3.13
N GLU A 133 -10.97 26.38 -3.44
CA GLU A 133 -11.57 27.54 -2.78
C GLU A 133 -11.76 27.31 -1.28
N ARG A 134 -12.26 26.12 -0.87
CA ARG A 134 -12.37 25.77 0.55
C ARG A 134 -11.01 25.63 1.23
N LEU A 135 -10.04 25.06 0.56
CA LEU A 135 -8.68 24.88 1.10
C LEU A 135 -7.88 26.18 1.20
N ALA A 136 -8.20 27.19 0.38
CA ALA A 136 -7.58 28.52 0.42
C ALA A 136 -7.98 29.35 1.67
N THR A 137 -9.00 28.92 2.40
CA THR A 137 -9.48 29.58 3.62
C THR A 137 -9.18 28.75 4.86
N ASN A 138 -9.17 29.39 6.03
CA ASN A 138 -9.11 28.71 7.33
C ASN A 138 -10.51 28.41 7.91
N LYS A 139 -11.57 28.53 7.08
CA LYS A 139 -12.95 28.28 7.52
C LYS A 139 -13.20 26.79 7.71
N THR A 140 -14.02 26.45 8.68
CA THR A 140 -14.65 25.13 8.81
C THR A 140 -15.97 25.13 8.04
N TYR A 141 -16.34 23.96 7.55
CA TYR A 141 -17.56 23.73 6.81
C TYR A 141 -18.36 22.64 7.50
N ASP A 142 -19.68 22.75 7.50
CA ASP A 142 -20.62 21.76 8.07
C ASP A 142 -21.44 21.04 6.99
N THR A 143 -21.13 21.32 5.72
CA THR A 143 -21.78 20.72 4.56
C THR A 143 -20.75 20.12 3.61
N ALA A 144 -21.06 18.94 3.11
CA ALA A 144 -20.24 18.29 2.09
C ALA A 144 -20.28 19.06 0.75
N LEU A 145 -19.20 18.99 -0.01
CA LEU A 145 -19.21 19.38 -1.43
C LEU A 145 -20.05 18.38 -2.23
N PHE A 146 -20.48 18.78 -3.42
CA PHE A 146 -21.07 17.82 -4.35
C PHE A 146 -20.05 16.71 -4.67
N LEU A 147 -20.47 15.45 -4.61
CA LEU A 147 -19.61 14.27 -4.79
C LEU A 147 -18.34 14.31 -3.91
N PRO A 148 -18.47 14.22 -2.57
CA PRO A 148 -17.36 14.39 -1.63
C PRO A 148 -16.46 13.15 -1.54
N LEU A 149 -16.31 12.43 -2.66
CA LEU A 149 -15.55 11.19 -2.79
C LEU A 149 -14.21 11.38 -3.50
N VAL A 150 -14.01 12.51 -4.21
CA VAL A 150 -12.86 12.67 -5.10
C VAL A 150 -12.29 14.09 -5.05
N THR A 151 -10.98 14.19 -5.10
CA THR A 151 -10.24 15.47 -5.01
C THR A 151 -10.05 16.17 -6.35
N HIS A 152 -10.10 15.45 -7.46
CA HIS A 152 -9.88 15.95 -8.81
C HIS A 152 -11.01 15.53 -9.73
N GLU A 153 -11.26 16.32 -10.75
CA GLU A 153 -12.12 15.92 -11.85
C GLU A 153 -11.37 14.92 -12.74
N LEU A 154 -12.08 13.87 -13.19
CA LEU A 154 -11.59 12.88 -14.13
C LEU A 154 -12.26 13.07 -15.49
N HIS A 155 -11.55 12.71 -16.56
CA HIS A 155 -12.16 12.66 -17.91
C HIS A 155 -13.27 11.62 -18.02
N ASN A 156 -13.28 10.61 -17.14
CA ASN A 156 -14.20 9.48 -17.13
C ASN A 156 -14.99 9.34 -15.84
N MET A 157 -15.45 10.45 -15.24
CA MET A 157 -16.17 10.47 -13.93
C MET A 157 -17.28 9.42 -13.80
N ASP A 158 -18.01 9.16 -14.89
CA ASP A 158 -19.14 8.22 -14.89
C ASP A 158 -18.72 6.75 -15.13
N ALA A 159 -17.51 6.52 -15.60
CA ALA A 159 -16.97 5.19 -15.92
C ALA A 159 -15.83 4.75 -15.00
N ASP A 160 -15.38 5.60 -14.07
CA ASP A 160 -14.31 5.28 -13.15
C ASP A 160 -14.71 4.17 -12.16
N CYS A 161 -13.85 3.15 -12.02
CA CYS A 161 -14.17 1.97 -11.22
C CYS A 161 -14.31 2.29 -9.72
N VAL A 162 -13.46 3.17 -9.16
CA VAL A 162 -13.52 3.56 -7.75
C VAL A 162 -14.81 4.32 -7.46
N LEU A 163 -15.12 5.31 -8.28
CA LEU A 163 -16.33 6.13 -8.12
C LEU A 163 -17.60 5.30 -8.31
N ASN A 164 -17.62 4.38 -9.29
CA ASN A 164 -18.76 3.52 -9.54
C ASN A 164 -19.00 2.55 -8.39
N MET A 165 -17.96 1.92 -7.86
CA MET A 165 -18.09 1.03 -6.72
C MET A 165 -18.54 1.79 -5.47
N ALA A 166 -17.98 2.97 -5.19
CA ALA A 166 -18.40 3.80 -4.06
C ALA A 166 -19.88 4.21 -4.16
N ARG A 167 -20.36 4.59 -5.35
CA ARG A 167 -21.78 4.90 -5.61
C ARG A 167 -22.67 3.66 -5.42
N HIS A 168 -22.26 2.52 -5.96
CA HIS A 168 -23.02 1.26 -5.83
C HIS A 168 -23.20 0.85 -4.37
N LEU A 169 -22.18 1.03 -3.55
CA LEU A 169 -22.18 0.74 -2.12
C LEU A 169 -22.86 1.85 -1.28
N GLY A 170 -23.29 2.95 -1.89
CA GLY A 170 -23.94 4.06 -1.20
C GLY A 170 -23.00 4.81 -0.25
N ILE A 171 -21.70 4.92 -0.57
CA ILE A 171 -20.72 5.69 0.21
C ILE A 171 -20.92 7.17 -0.13
N ALA A 172 -21.50 7.91 0.79
CA ALA A 172 -21.88 9.31 0.58
C ALA A 172 -20.95 10.31 1.27
N ASN A 173 -20.12 9.87 2.21
CA ASN A 173 -19.28 10.73 3.06
C ASN A 173 -20.08 11.88 3.71
N ALA A 174 -21.25 11.56 4.29
CA ALA A 174 -22.03 12.57 5.02
C ALA A 174 -21.18 13.16 6.16
N PRO A 175 -21.39 14.44 6.55
CA PRO A 175 -20.60 15.06 7.62
C PRO A 175 -20.56 14.25 8.92
N THR A 176 -21.62 13.51 9.22
CA THR A 176 -21.77 12.69 10.42
C THR A 176 -21.22 11.28 10.32
N ASP A 177 -20.83 10.81 9.12
CA ASP A 177 -20.28 9.46 8.96
C ASP A 177 -18.95 9.33 9.71
N LYS A 178 -18.78 8.29 10.51
CA LYS A 178 -17.48 7.99 11.17
C LYS A 178 -16.38 7.57 10.20
N VAL A 179 -16.75 7.00 9.08
CA VAL A 179 -15.81 6.49 8.08
C VAL A 179 -15.99 7.23 6.77
N LYS A 180 -14.92 7.84 6.28
CA LYS A 180 -14.88 8.54 4.99
C LYS A 180 -13.99 7.78 4.02
N LEU A 181 -14.39 7.73 2.75
CA LEU A 181 -13.58 7.21 1.66
C LEU A 181 -13.30 8.34 0.67
N ILE A 182 -12.04 8.65 0.43
CA ILE A 182 -11.63 9.75 -0.45
C ILE A 182 -10.65 9.24 -1.50
N PHE A 183 -10.97 9.49 -2.77
CA PHE A 183 -10.13 9.16 -3.90
C PHE A 183 -9.26 10.35 -4.29
N ILE A 184 -7.94 10.16 -4.30
CA ILE A 184 -6.93 11.10 -4.77
C ILE A 184 -6.36 10.53 -6.08
N PRO A 185 -6.95 10.85 -7.25
CA PRO A 185 -6.64 10.20 -8.52
C PRO A 185 -5.45 10.80 -9.26
N CYS A 186 -4.48 11.37 -8.58
CA CYS A 186 -3.36 12.06 -9.21
C CYS A 186 -2.01 11.50 -8.77
N TYR A 187 -0.96 11.79 -9.54
CA TYR A 187 0.41 11.59 -9.08
C TYR A 187 0.73 12.60 -7.99
N LEU A 188 1.19 12.09 -6.84
CA LEU A 188 1.62 12.91 -5.70
C LEU A 188 3.06 13.39 -5.92
N ASN A 189 3.21 14.42 -6.74
CA ASN A 189 4.50 15.00 -7.15
C ASN A 189 4.83 16.32 -6.41
N GLY A 190 3.93 16.77 -5.52
CA GLY A 190 4.07 18.04 -4.79
C GLY A 190 3.41 19.24 -5.43
N ASP A 191 2.83 19.09 -6.62
CA ASP A 191 2.20 20.17 -7.41
C ASP A 191 0.93 19.70 -8.12
N ASP A 192 0.09 18.96 -7.40
CA ASP A 192 -1.16 18.41 -7.93
C ASP A 192 -2.38 19.38 -7.79
N GLY A 193 -2.19 20.50 -7.13
CA GLY A 193 -3.20 21.53 -6.93
C GLY A 193 -4.14 21.30 -5.73
N ILE A 194 -4.11 20.13 -5.08
CA ILE A 194 -4.92 19.80 -3.91
C ILE A 194 -4.04 19.34 -2.75
N VAL A 195 -3.34 18.22 -2.88
CA VAL A 195 -2.49 17.67 -1.81
C VAL A 195 -1.22 18.50 -1.68
N ASN A 196 -0.57 18.76 -2.80
CA ASN A 196 0.66 19.55 -2.92
C ASN A 196 1.80 19.02 -2.01
N MET A 197 1.90 17.70 -1.90
CA MET A 197 2.94 17.01 -1.16
C MET A 197 3.44 15.83 -2.00
N SER A 198 4.72 15.48 -1.82
CA SER A 198 5.27 14.29 -2.47
C SER A 198 4.63 13.02 -1.90
N TYR A 199 4.61 11.94 -2.68
CA TYR A 199 4.11 10.64 -2.24
C TYR A 199 4.71 10.20 -0.89
N TYR A 200 6.02 10.31 -0.73
CA TYR A 200 6.68 9.93 0.52
C TYR A 200 6.28 10.81 1.71
N ASP A 201 6.02 12.10 1.49
CA ASP A 201 5.53 12.98 2.54
C ASP A 201 4.07 12.63 2.92
N VAL A 202 3.24 12.22 1.95
CA VAL A 202 1.87 11.74 2.20
C VAL A 202 1.86 10.43 2.99
N VAL A 203 2.69 9.45 2.61
CA VAL A 203 2.81 8.16 3.32
C VAL A 203 3.12 8.37 4.80
N LEU A 204 4.00 9.31 5.14
CA LEU A 204 4.33 9.67 6.54
C LEU A 204 3.09 10.04 7.36
N GLY A 205 2.08 10.65 6.74
CA GLY A 205 0.85 11.10 7.39
C GLY A 205 -0.08 10.00 7.82
N ASN A 206 0.04 8.81 7.22
CA ASN A 206 -0.85 7.68 7.48
C ASN A 206 -0.56 7.00 8.82
N ASP A 207 -1.58 6.37 9.37
CA ASP A 207 -1.47 5.50 10.53
C ASP A 207 -1.31 4.04 10.12
N LEU A 208 -1.98 3.64 9.03
CA LEU A 208 -1.99 2.29 8.48
C LEU A 208 -2.13 2.36 6.97
N CYS A 209 -1.35 1.57 6.24
CA CYS A 209 -1.52 1.39 4.80
C CYS A 209 -2.04 -0.01 4.47
N VAL A 210 -2.81 -0.14 3.39
CA VAL A 210 -3.44 -1.40 3.00
C VAL A 210 -3.13 -1.69 1.55
N TYR A 211 -2.43 -2.79 1.28
CA TYR A 211 -1.99 -3.21 -0.05
C TYR A 211 -2.47 -4.63 -0.33
N PRO A 212 -3.79 -4.83 -0.54
CA PRO A 212 -4.38 -6.14 -0.59
C PRO A 212 -4.32 -6.74 -2.00
N SER A 213 -3.12 -6.71 -2.61
CA SER A 213 -2.93 -7.15 -3.99
C SER A 213 -3.36 -8.60 -4.20
N TYR A 214 -4.04 -8.85 -5.32
CA TYR A 214 -4.34 -10.19 -5.80
C TYR A 214 -3.08 -10.89 -6.32
N TYR A 215 -2.18 -10.13 -6.95
CA TYR A 215 -0.87 -10.61 -7.37
C TYR A 215 0.14 -9.47 -7.38
N GLU A 216 1.28 -9.70 -6.74
CA GLU A 216 2.41 -8.77 -6.71
C GLU A 216 3.73 -9.54 -6.67
N PRO A 217 4.58 -9.46 -7.72
CA PRO A 217 5.86 -10.17 -7.75
C PRO A 217 6.76 -9.89 -6.54
N TRP A 218 6.80 -8.64 -6.07
CA TRP A 218 7.51 -8.27 -4.85
C TRP A 218 6.63 -7.40 -3.94
N GLY A 219 6.51 -6.11 -4.20
CA GLY A 219 5.73 -5.13 -3.42
C GLY A 219 6.61 -4.07 -2.76
N TYR A 220 6.94 -3.02 -3.51
CA TYR A 220 7.68 -1.88 -2.95
C TYR A 220 6.80 -1.01 -2.05
N THR A 221 5.54 -0.78 -2.38
CA THR A 221 4.65 0.08 -1.58
C THR A 221 4.50 -0.36 -0.12
N PRO A 222 4.28 -1.65 0.21
CA PRO A 222 4.29 -2.08 1.60
C PRO A 222 5.67 -1.93 2.26
N LEU A 223 6.76 -2.15 1.52
CA LEU A 223 8.11 -1.99 2.04
C LEU A 223 8.43 -0.52 2.36
N GLU A 224 8.08 0.40 1.46
CA GLU A 224 8.22 1.85 1.66
C GLU A 224 7.37 2.32 2.86
N SER A 225 6.11 1.87 2.96
CA SER A 225 5.24 2.19 4.09
C SER A 225 5.90 1.86 5.43
N ILE A 226 6.40 0.64 5.60
CA ILE A 226 7.04 0.23 6.86
C ILE A 226 8.37 0.93 7.12
N ALA A 227 9.11 1.35 6.08
CA ALA A 227 10.30 2.17 6.22
C ALA A 227 9.97 3.53 6.85
N PHE A 228 8.83 4.13 6.49
CA PHE A 228 8.27 5.33 7.11
C PHE A 228 7.57 5.10 8.46
N LYS A 229 7.76 3.96 9.09
CA LYS A 229 7.09 3.59 10.36
C LYS A 229 5.56 3.55 10.23
N VAL A 230 5.03 3.27 9.07
CA VAL A 230 3.60 3.07 8.87
C VAL A 230 3.33 1.58 8.71
N PRO A 231 2.72 0.92 9.70
CA PRO A 231 2.35 -0.48 9.58
C PRO A 231 1.47 -0.71 8.36
N CYS A 232 1.51 -1.89 7.79
CA CYS A 232 0.70 -2.17 6.62
C CYS A 232 0.04 -3.55 6.63
N ILE A 233 -1.00 -3.67 5.82
CA ILE A 233 -1.67 -4.92 5.49
C ILE A 233 -1.27 -5.30 4.07
N THR A 234 -0.87 -6.53 3.84
CA THR A 234 -0.58 -7.10 2.53
C THR A 234 -1.12 -8.53 2.45
N THR A 235 -0.89 -9.23 1.35
CA THR A 235 -1.36 -10.60 1.14
C THR A 235 -0.20 -11.58 0.95
N ASP A 236 -0.46 -12.87 1.07
CA ASP A 236 0.48 -13.93 0.73
C ASP A 236 0.58 -14.22 -0.79
N LEU A 237 -0.18 -13.48 -1.62
CA LEU A 237 0.01 -13.41 -3.08
C LEU A 237 0.96 -12.27 -3.50
N ALA A 238 1.58 -11.59 -2.53
CA ALA A 238 2.67 -10.64 -2.75
C ALA A 238 3.98 -11.24 -2.24
N GLY A 239 5.05 -11.12 -3.04
CA GLY A 239 6.37 -11.63 -2.67
C GLY A 239 6.88 -11.06 -1.36
N PHE A 240 6.63 -9.77 -1.10
CA PHE A 240 6.93 -9.13 0.18
C PHE A 240 6.20 -9.78 1.36
N GLY A 241 4.91 -10.12 1.23
CA GLY A 241 4.15 -10.78 2.27
C GLY A 241 4.69 -12.17 2.60
N LEU A 242 5.00 -12.96 1.58
CA LEU A 242 5.64 -14.27 1.76
C LEU A 242 7.00 -14.16 2.44
N TRP A 243 7.82 -13.18 2.03
CA TRP A 243 9.11 -12.91 2.65
C TRP A 243 8.97 -12.53 4.13
N ALA A 244 8.01 -11.66 4.47
CA ALA A 244 7.77 -11.24 5.85
C ALA A 244 7.36 -12.43 6.73
N ASN A 245 6.43 -13.27 6.27
CA ASN A 245 6.00 -14.50 6.95
C ASN A 245 7.18 -15.46 7.17
N ARG A 246 7.99 -15.68 6.14
CA ARG A 246 9.18 -16.56 6.23
C ARG A 246 10.19 -16.02 7.25
N LEU A 247 10.47 -14.72 7.23
CA LEU A 247 11.40 -14.09 8.16
C LEU A 247 10.94 -14.21 9.63
N LYS A 248 9.62 -14.21 9.86
CA LYS A 248 9.01 -14.36 11.18
C LYS A 248 8.74 -15.81 11.58
N GLY A 249 8.77 -16.75 10.64
CA GLY A 249 8.41 -18.16 10.86
C GLY A 249 6.92 -18.37 11.18
N LYS A 250 6.06 -17.40 10.86
CA LYS A 250 4.61 -17.44 11.09
C LYS A 250 3.91 -16.46 10.15
N PHE A 251 2.57 -16.54 10.07
CA PHE A 251 1.78 -15.44 9.52
C PHE A 251 1.96 -14.19 10.38
N CYS A 252 2.36 -13.10 9.75
CA CYS A 252 2.58 -11.82 10.41
C CYS A 252 1.26 -11.17 10.80
N GLU A 253 1.22 -10.59 12.01
CA GLU A 253 0.13 -9.82 12.53
C GLU A 253 0.49 -8.33 12.57
N ILE A 254 -0.52 -7.44 12.69
CA ILE A 254 -0.29 -5.98 12.67
C ILE A 254 0.66 -5.53 13.79
N THR A 255 0.73 -6.24 14.89
CA THR A 255 1.70 -6.01 15.99
C THR A 255 3.14 -6.32 15.59
N ASP A 256 3.37 -7.09 14.53
CA ASP A 256 4.69 -7.31 13.92
C ASP A 256 5.11 -6.14 13.00
N GLY A 257 4.20 -5.19 12.74
CA GLY A 257 4.38 -4.07 11.83
C GLY A 257 3.85 -4.31 10.40
N VAL A 258 3.51 -5.56 10.09
CA VAL A 258 2.89 -5.98 8.82
C VAL A 258 1.87 -7.06 9.15
N LYS A 259 0.64 -6.90 8.66
CA LYS A 259 -0.36 -7.98 8.64
C LYS A 259 -0.32 -8.64 7.27
N VAL A 260 -0.13 -9.95 7.22
CA VAL A 260 -0.22 -10.72 5.98
C VAL A 260 -1.53 -11.52 5.99
N ILE A 261 -2.38 -11.28 4.99
CA ILE A 261 -3.66 -11.94 4.85
C ILE A 261 -3.54 -13.05 3.81
N HIS A 262 -4.09 -14.23 4.11
CA HIS A 262 -4.24 -15.29 3.13
C HIS A 262 -5.28 -14.91 2.08
N ARG A 263 -4.89 -14.89 0.80
CA ARG A 263 -5.76 -14.54 -0.33
C ARG A 263 -5.79 -15.65 -1.36
N THR A 264 -7.01 -15.94 -1.87
CA THR A 264 -7.27 -16.92 -2.91
C THR A 264 -8.28 -16.36 -3.91
N ASP A 265 -8.58 -17.11 -4.96
CA ASP A 265 -9.59 -16.74 -5.96
C ASP A 265 -11.01 -16.64 -5.37
N ASN A 266 -11.27 -17.30 -4.23
CA ASN A 266 -12.61 -17.52 -3.72
C ASN A 266 -12.89 -16.87 -2.36
N ASN A 267 -11.93 -16.17 -1.75
CA ASN A 267 -12.07 -15.60 -0.39
C ASN A 267 -12.11 -14.06 -0.35
N TYR A 268 -12.68 -13.43 -1.37
CA TYR A 268 -12.76 -11.97 -1.49
C TYR A 268 -13.36 -11.29 -0.25
N PHE A 269 -14.52 -11.80 0.23
CA PHE A 269 -15.22 -11.20 1.37
C PHE A 269 -14.51 -11.44 2.69
N GLU A 270 -13.87 -12.59 2.87
CA GLU A 270 -13.06 -12.93 4.05
C GLU A 270 -11.81 -12.02 4.13
N VAL A 271 -11.20 -11.70 2.97
CA VAL A 271 -10.10 -10.73 2.90
C VAL A 271 -10.59 -9.34 3.29
N ALA A 272 -11.75 -8.90 2.77
CA ALA A 272 -12.37 -7.62 3.16
C ALA A 272 -12.68 -7.58 4.67
N ASP A 273 -13.21 -8.66 5.24
CA ASP A 273 -13.46 -8.78 6.68
C ASP A 273 -12.17 -8.73 7.50
N SER A 274 -11.11 -9.39 7.05
CA SER A 274 -9.81 -9.35 7.71
C SER A 274 -9.18 -7.96 7.69
N ILE A 275 -9.29 -7.23 6.58
CA ILE A 275 -8.86 -5.83 6.48
C ILE A 275 -9.67 -4.96 7.45
N LYS A 276 -11.01 -5.04 7.40
CA LYS A 276 -11.92 -4.32 8.29
C LYS A 276 -11.56 -4.56 9.75
N GLN A 277 -11.42 -5.83 10.14
CA GLN A 277 -11.09 -6.22 11.50
C GLN A 277 -9.74 -5.67 11.95
N THR A 278 -8.73 -5.72 11.11
CA THR A 278 -7.39 -5.18 11.42
C THR A 278 -7.41 -3.66 11.60
N ILE A 279 -8.17 -2.93 10.76
CA ILE A 279 -8.34 -1.48 10.92
C ILE A 279 -9.05 -1.17 12.25
N LYS A 280 -10.11 -1.91 12.60
CA LYS A 280 -10.84 -1.76 13.86
C LYS A 280 -9.95 -2.03 15.07
N GLU A 281 -9.17 -3.11 15.05
CA GLU A 281 -8.19 -3.44 16.10
C GLU A 281 -7.14 -2.34 16.26
N TYR A 282 -6.60 -1.83 15.15
CA TYR A 282 -5.62 -0.75 15.17
C TYR A 282 -6.23 0.55 15.70
N ALA A 283 -7.48 0.86 15.36
CA ALA A 283 -8.23 2.00 15.88
C ALA A 283 -8.46 1.94 17.40
N ALA A 284 -8.59 0.74 17.94
CA ALA A 284 -8.78 0.50 19.37
C ALA A 284 -7.47 0.48 20.19
N MET A 285 -6.30 0.46 19.52
CA MET A 285 -5.01 0.42 20.21
C MET A 285 -4.74 1.71 20.99
N ASP A 286 -4.16 1.56 22.18
CA ASP A 286 -3.57 2.68 22.87
C ASP A 286 -2.32 3.21 22.13
N LYS A 287 -1.92 4.42 22.49
CA LYS A 287 -0.77 5.08 21.84
C LYS A 287 0.52 4.27 21.93
N LYS A 288 0.77 3.63 23.07
CA LYS A 288 1.99 2.84 23.30
C LYS A 288 2.03 1.61 22.41
N THR A 289 0.92 0.91 22.26
CA THR A 289 0.79 -0.27 21.40
C THR A 289 0.93 0.12 19.92
N ALA A 290 0.27 1.19 19.48
CA ALA A 290 0.41 1.70 18.12
C ALA A 290 1.86 2.13 17.80
N GLU A 291 2.55 2.82 18.71
CA GLU A 291 3.96 3.18 18.55
C GLU A 291 4.87 1.95 18.47
N LYS A 292 4.56 0.87 19.22
CA LYS A 292 5.29 -0.40 19.11
C LYS A 292 5.09 -1.05 17.74
N CYS A 293 3.87 -1.06 17.19
CA CYS A 293 3.61 -1.54 15.83
C CYS A 293 4.45 -0.75 14.81
N ARG A 294 4.48 0.56 14.92
CA ARG A 294 5.26 1.46 14.07
C ARG A 294 6.77 1.19 14.16
N ALA A 295 7.28 0.98 15.36
CA ALA A 295 8.69 0.64 15.59
C ALA A 295 9.04 -0.74 14.99
N ASN A 296 8.15 -1.73 15.14
CA ASN A 296 8.32 -3.06 14.56
C ASN A 296 8.30 -3.01 13.02
N ALA A 297 7.42 -2.20 12.42
CA ALA A 297 7.38 -1.95 10.98
C ALA A 297 8.74 -1.45 10.47
N GLN A 298 9.29 -0.40 11.08
CA GLN A 298 10.60 0.12 10.69
C GLN A 298 11.73 -0.91 10.92
N LYS A 299 11.69 -1.66 12.02
CA LYS A 299 12.68 -2.71 12.28
C LYS A 299 12.65 -3.79 11.21
N LEU A 300 11.46 -4.16 10.73
CA LEU A 300 11.31 -5.13 9.66
C LEU A 300 11.88 -4.60 8.34
N SER A 301 11.63 -3.33 7.99
CA SER A 301 12.14 -2.72 6.74
C SER A 301 13.67 -2.76 6.65
N LYS A 302 14.38 -2.64 7.78
CA LYS A 302 15.85 -2.72 7.80
C LYS A 302 16.41 -4.08 7.35
N LYS A 303 15.59 -5.13 7.37
CA LYS A 303 15.94 -6.47 6.88
C LYS A 303 15.79 -6.62 5.37
N ALA A 304 15.21 -5.63 4.69
CA ALA A 304 15.02 -5.60 3.24
C ALA A 304 15.95 -4.60 2.52
N LEU A 305 16.93 -4.03 3.21
CA LEU A 305 17.89 -3.12 2.59
C LEU A 305 18.80 -3.88 1.62
N TRP A 306 19.31 -3.20 0.60
CA TRP A 306 20.25 -3.80 -0.36
C TRP A 306 21.45 -4.47 0.30
N ARG A 307 21.99 -3.89 1.37
CA ARG A 307 23.11 -4.50 2.13
C ARG A 307 22.77 -5.89 2.69
N GLU A 308 21.49 -6.18 2.95
CA GLU A 308 21.04 -7.50 3.41
C GLU A 308 20.81 -8.43 2.22
N PHE A 309 20.14 -7.97 1.16
CA PHE A 309 19.79 -8.80 0.02
C PHE A 309 20.91 -9.05 -0.97
N ILE A 310 21.93 -8.18 -1.03
CA ILE A 310 23.05 -8.34 -1.96
C ILE A 310 23.81 -9.68 -1.80
N GLN A 311 23.73 -10.30 -0.62
CA GLN A 311 24.37 -11.58 -0.40
C GLN A 311 23.73 -12.71 -1.24
N ALA A 312 22.40 -12.67 -1.42
CA ALA A 312 21.72 -13.62 -2.30
C ALA A 312 22.16 -13.45 -3.77
N TYR A 313 22.38 -12.20 -4.22
CA TYR A 313 22.88 -11.91 -5.56
C TYR A 313 24.30 -12.44 -5.76
N LYS A 314 25.19 -12.27 -4.76
CA LYS A 314 26.56 -12.82 -4.81
C LYS A 314 26.53 -14.34 -4.93
N THR A 315 25.67 -15.02 -4.15
CA THR A 315 25.48 -16.47 -4.25
C THR A 315 25.00 -16.88 -5.66
N ALA A 316 24.09 -16.14 -6.26
CA ALA A 316 23.63 -16.41 -7.62
C ALA A 316 24.75 -16.24 -8.66
N TYR A 317 25.63 -15.25 -8.49
CA TYR A 317 26.82 -15.08 -9.35
C TYR A 317 27.78 -16.26 -9.21
N ASP A 318 28.03 -16.77 -7.99
CA ASP A 318 28.87 -17.94 -7.77
C ASP A 318 28.29 -19.18 -8.45
N ILE A 319 26.95 -19.38 -8.38
CA ILE A 319 26.25 -20.45 -9.11
C ILE A 319 26.44 -20.30 -10.62
N ALA A 320 26.28 -19.08 -11.15
CA ALA A 320 26.44 -18.81 -12.57
C ALA A 320 27.87 -19.12 -13.05
N ILE A 321 28.89 -18.71 -12.31
CA ILE A 321 30.30 -18.94 -12.64
C ILE A 321 30.59 -20.44 -12.64
N LYS A 322 30.15 -21.16 -11.61
CA LYS A 322 30.33 -22.62 -11.50
C LYS A 322 29.69 -23.37 -12.67
N ASN A 323 28.44 -23.03 -12.99
CA ASN A 323 27.70 -23.69 -14.08
C ASN A 323 28.32 -23.38 -15.44
N ARG A 324 28.79 -22.14 -15.66
CA ARG A 324 29.55 -21.76 -16.85
C ARG A 324 30.78 -22.66 -17.02
N ASP A 325 31.56 -22.85 -15.97
CA ASP A 325 32.80 -23.61 -16.03
C ASP A 325 32.53 -25.08 -16.33
N VAL A 326 31.46 -25.67 -15.79
CA VAL A 326 30.99 -27.00 -16.16
C VAL A 326 30.62 -27.08 -17.65
N ARG A 327 29.78 -26.17 -18.11
CA ARG A 327 29.34 -26.13 -19.51
C ARG A 327 30.50 -25.94 -20.52
N LEU A 328 31.55 -25.22 -20.14
CA LEU A 328 32.70 -25.03 -21.00
C LEU A 328 33.53 -26.33 -21.12
N ARG A 329 33.72 -27.07 -20.01
CA ARG A 329 34.43 -28.39 -19.99
C ARG A 329 33.70 -29.47 -20.80
N GLU A 330 32.38 -29.43 -20.83
CA GLU A 330 31.58 -30.40 -21.61
C GLU A 330 31.64 -30.18 -23.14
N ARG A 331 32.20 -29.03 -23.56
CA ARG A 331 32.37 -28.66 -24.99
C ARG A 331 33.80 -28.94 -25.49
N GLU A 332 34.75 -29.22 -24.62
CA GLU A 332 36.09 -29.68 -24.92
C GLU A 332 36.12 -31.19 -25.07
#